data_eec5052d8ff09d395476764ab55029de
#
_entry.id   eec5052d8ff09d395476764ab55029de
#
_cell.length_a   1.000
_cell.length_b   1.000
_cell.length_c   1.000
_cell.angle_alpha   90.00
_cell.angle_beta   90.00
_cell.angle_gamma   90.00
#
_symmetry.space_group_name_H-M   'P 1'
#
loop_
_entity.id
_entity.type
_entity.pdbx_description
1 polymer ?
#
loop_
_entity_poly.entity_id
_entity_poly.type
_entity_poly.pdbx_seq_one_letter_code
_entity_poly.pdbx_strand_id
1 'polypeptide(L)'
;ITVNVIQEADDLERVLDLQLKRLNTSYVDFYLCHGLSADAYFNKFKPMGVEAFLKRMVKAGKIRYYGFSTHDKPEGLKRLIDDTDWDFVQIQLNYLDWTELDAKTAYQHLVDKDIPVVVMEPIRGGGLANLADGPRQLLERRFAGKSAASVALRWVGSLPGVKVVLSGMTESYQMEENLATFSPFVPLTEADKLAVANVVTALKSLPVIPCTACNYCNVCPNDISIPRIFARYNNYVMFDRPEELIAPYER
;
A
#
# COMPACT_ATOMS: atom_id res chain seq x y z
N ILE A 1 -2.05 -16.06 0.04
CA ILE A 1 -1.72 -16.75 1.33
C ILE A 1 -1.52 -15.68 2.39
N THR A 2 -2.22 -15.77 3.51
CA THR A 2 -1.91 -14.93 4.68
C THR A 2 -0.77 -15.60 5.46
N VAL A 3 0.38 -14.95 5.53
CA VAL A 3 1.60 -15.49 6.16
C VAL A 3 1.39 -15.97 7.60
N ASN A 4 0.44 -15.39 8.33
CA ASN A 4 0.14 -15.75 9.72
C ASN A 4 -0.58 -17.11 9.87
N VAL A 5 -1.19 -17.64 8.80
CA VAL A 5 -1.95 -18.92 8.83
C VAL A 5 -1.06 -20.12 8.52
N ILE A 6 0.06 -19.91 7.85
CA ILE A 6 1.01 -20.96 7.46
C ILE A 6 1.98 -21.21 8.60
N GLN A 7 1.96 -22.41 9.16
CA GLN A 7 2.88 -22.85 10.22
C GLN A 7 3.88 -23.88 9.72
N GLU A 8 3.47 -24.73 8.79
CA GLU A 8 4.29 -25.81 8.22
C GLU A 8 4.09 -25.93 6.70
N ALA A 9 4.93 -26.70 6.03
CA ALA A 9 4.94 -26.82 4.56
C ALA A 9 3.60 -27.35 4.00
N ASP A 10 2.96 -28.29 4.70
CA ASP A 10 1.68 -28.85 4.27
C ASP A 10 0.52 -27.86 4.30
N ASP A 11 0.63 -26.81 5.10
CA ASP A 11 -0.36 -25.73 5.13
C ASP A 11 -0.44 -24.98 3.81
N LEU A 12 0.66 -24.89 3.05
CA LEU A 12 0.70 -24.13 1.79
C LEU A 12 -0.35 -24.64 0.79
N GLU A 13 -0.38 -25.95 0.55
CA GLU A 13 -1.34 -26.56 -0.37
C GLU A 13 -2.75 -26.63 0.22
N ARG A 14 -2.86 -27.04 1.50
CA ARG A 14 -4.13 -27.10 2.21
C ARG A 14 -4.88 -25.75 2.22
N VAL A 15 -4.18 -24.65 2.43
CA VAL A 15 -4.77 -23.31 2.44
C VAL A 15 -5.20 -22.89 1.02
N LEU A 16 -4.40 -23.15 -0.01
CA LEU A 16 -4.78 -22.88 -1.40
C LEU A 16 -6.05 -23.67 -1.77
N ASP A 17 -6.10 -24.96 -1.50
CA ASP A 17 -7.25 -25.81 -1.84
C ASP A 17 -8.52 -25.35 -1.11
N LEU A 18 -8.40 -24.93 0.16
CA LEU A 18 -9.51 -24.35 0.91
C LEU A 18 -10.00 -23.04 0.26
N GLN A 19 -9.08 -22.19 -0.21
CA GLN A 19 -9.42 -20.93 -0.88
C GLN A 19 -10.12 -21.20 -2.22
N LEU A 20 -9.60 -22.10 -3.04
CA LEU A 20 -10.24 -22.50 -4.30
C LEU A 20 -11.63 -23.06 -4.09
N LYS A 21 -11.80 -23.92 -3.07
CA LYS A 21 -13.12 -24.45 -2.69
C LYS A 21 -14.10 -23.34 -2.29
N ARG A 22 -13.66 -22.36 -1.46
CA ARG A 22 -14.52 -21.25 -1.02
C ARG A 22 -14.89 -20.31 -2.17
N LEU A 23 -13.99 -20.11 -3.12
CA LEU A 23 -14.22 -19.32 -4.33
C LEU A 23 -15.01 -20.06 -5.39
N ASN A 24 -15.29 -21.36 -5.19
CA ASN A 24 -15.96 -22.24 -6.17
C ASN A 24 -15.27 -22.21 -7.54
N THR A 25 -13.95 -22.33 -7.55
CA THR A 25 -13.13 -22.33 -8.75
C THR A 25 -12.01 -23.37 -8.65
N SER A 26 -11.46 -23.79 -9.80
CA SER A 26 -10.33 -24.70 -9.86
C SER A 26 -8.98 -23.97 -9.92
N TYR A 27 -8.96 -22.66 -10.14
CA TYR A 27 -7.74 -21.88 -10.26
C TYR A 27 -7.95 -20.42 -9.84
N VAL A 28 -6.84 -19.70 -9.64
CA VAL A 28 -6.78 -18.24 -9.50
C VAL A 28 -5.78 -17.66 -10.50
N ASP A 29 -6.09 -16.47 -11.04
CA ASP A 29 -5.20 -15.79 -11.97
C ASP A 29 -3.99 -15.21 -11.23
N PHE A 30 -4.23 -14.52 -10.13
CA PHE A 30 -3.19 -13.86 -9.33
C PHE A 30 -3.21 -14.37 -7.89
N TYR A 31 -2.12 -14.95 -7.46
CA TYR A 31 -1.97 -15.46 -6.11
C TYR A 31 -0.81 -14.78 -5.40
N LEU A 32 -1.06 -14.13 -4.28
CA LEU A 32 -0.01 -13.40 -3.58
C LEU A 32 0.27 -13.92 -2.18
N CYS A 33 1.54 -13.89 -1.78
CA CYS A 33 1.98 -14.04 -0.40
C CYS A 33 1.73 -12.72 0.31
N HIS A 34 0.68 -12.67 1.16
CA HIS A 34 0.21 -11.44 1.79
C HIS A 34 1.08 -11.04 2.98
N GLY A 35 1.55 -9.79 2.99
CA GLY A 35 2.33 -9.22 4.09
C GLY A 35 3.70 -9.87 4.27
N LEU A 36 4.37 -10.23 3.18
CA LEU A 36 5.67 -10.89 3.21
C LEU A 36 6.78 -9.88 3.51
N SER A 37 7.52 -10.09 4.60
CA SER A 37 8.77 -9.38 4.87
C SER A 37 9.97 -10.25 4.49
N ALA A 38 11.11 -9.61 4.24
CA ALA A 38 12.36 -10.33 3.97
C ALA A 38 12.72 -11.26 5.13
N ASP A 39 12.54 -10.83 6.38
CA ASP A 39 12.78 -11.67 7.55
C ASP A 39 11.90 -12.92 7.56
N ALA A 40 10.59 -12.77 7.39
CA ALA A 40 9.66 -13.89 7.34
C ALA A 40 9.96 -14.81 6.14
N TYR A 41 10.30 -14.24 4.99
CA TYR A 41 10.61 -15.03 3.80
C TYR A 41 11.86 -15.90 4.02
N PHE A 42 12.99 -15.31 4.37
CA PHE A 42 14.26 -16.03 4.46
C PHE A 42 14.33 -16.99 5.65
N ASN A 43 13.69 -16.64 6.78
CA ASN A 43 13.77 -17.44 8.01
C ASN A 43 12.65 -18.48 8.15
N LYS A 44 11.51 -18.31 7.46
CA LYS A 44 10.36 -19.21 7.58
C LYS A 44 9.94 -19.80 6.24
N PHE A 45 9.54 -18.98 5.27
CA PHE A 45 8.86 -19.45 4.07
C PHE A 45 9.80 -20.10 3.05
N LYS A 46 10.98 -19.57 2.87
CA LYS A 46 11.99 -20.16 1.96
C LYS A 46 12.44 -21.55 2.44
N PRO A 47 12.78 -21.77 3.74
CA PRO A 47 13.04 -23.13 4.27
C PRO A 47 11.86 -24.09 4.13
N MET A 48 10.62 -23.59 4.18
CA MET A 48 9.42 -24.41 3.93
C MET A 48 9.22 -24.78 2.46
N GLY A 49 10.01 -24.23 1.54
CA GLY A 49 9.89 -24.51 0.10
C GLY A 49 8.76 -23.78 -0.60
N VAL A 50 8.41 -22.54 -0.16
CA VAL A 50 7.31 -21.76 -0.73
C VAL A 50 7.47 -21.53 -2.25
N GLU A 51 8.68 -21.27 -2.73
CA GLU A 51 8.95 -21.07 -4.16
C GLU A 51 8.67 -22.35 -4.96
N ALA A 52 9.17 -23.49 -4.49
CA ALA A 52 8.91 -24.79 -5.12
C ALA A 52 7.40 -25.12 -5.13
N PHE A 53 6.69 -24.79 -4.05
CA PHE A 53 5.23 -24.91 -3.97
C PHE A 53 4.54 -24.05 -5.03
N LEU A 54 4.87 -22.76 -5.14
CA LEU A 54 4.26 -21.85 -6.11
C LEU A 54 4.48 -22.33 -7.54
N LYS A 55 5.71 -22.69 -7.89
CA LYS A 55 6.05 -23.25 -9.22
C LYS A 55 5.30 -24.55 -9.52
N ARG A 56 5.12 -25.43 -8.52
CA ARG A 56 4.32 -26.65 -8.64
C ARG A 56 2.85 -26.34 -8.90
N MET A 57 2.28 -25.34 -8.22
CA MET A 57 0.87 -24.93 -8.37
C MET A 57 0.61 -24.25 -9.72
N VAL A 58 1.57 -23.50 -10.25
CA VAL A 58 1.50 -22.97 -11.62
C VAL A 58 1.50 -24.13 -12.63
N LYS A 59 2.42 -25.09 -12.49
CA LYS A 59 2.45 -26.28 -13.36
C LYS A 59 1.18 -27.12 -13.29
N ALA A 60 0.53 -27.18 -12.13
CA ALA A 60 -0.75 -27.86 -11.91
C ALA A 60 -1.97 -27.06 -12.44
N GLY A 61 -1.78 -25.84 -12.92
CA GLY A 61 -2.84 -24.97 -13.41
C GLY A 61 -3.75 -24.40 -12.32
N LYS A 62 -3.39 -24.53 -11.03
CA LYS A 62 -4.13 -23.95 -9.90
C LYS A 62 -3.85 -22.45 -9.72
N ILE A 63 -2.70 -21.95 -10.16
CA ILE A 63 -2.28 -20.54 -10.11
C ILE A 63 -1.76 -20.18 -11.51
N ARG A 64 -2.07 -18.97 -12.02
CA ARG A 64 -1.48 -18.45 -13.25
C ARG A 64 -0.23 -17.62 -12.99
N TYR A 65 -0.35 -16.65 -12.07
CA TYR A 65 0.71 -15.73 -11.70
C TYR A 65 0.84 -15.66 -10.19
N TYR A 66 2.06 -15.57 -9.67
CA TYR A 66 2.28 -15.44 -8.24
C TYR A 66 3.14 -14.21 -7.91
N GLY A 67 2.83 -13.59 -6.79
CA GLY A 67 3.50 -12.40 -6.30
C GLY A 67 3.45 -12.29 -4.79
N PHE A 68 3.75 -11.13 -4.28
CA PHE A 68 3.61 -10.84 -2.85
C PHE A 68 3.18 -9.40 -2.59
N SER A 69 2.64 -9.15 -1.40
CA SER A 69 2.47 -7.80 -0.87
C SER A 69 3.43 -7.58 0.29
N THR A 70 3.94 -6.36 0.41
CA THR A 70 4.87 -6.02 1.48
C THR A 70 4.69 -4.59 1.97
N HIS A 71 5.01 -4.38 3.26
CA HIS A 71 5.26 -3.10 3.89
C HIS A 71 6.72 -3.00 4.38
N ASP A 72 7.58 -3.87 3.86
CA ASP A 72 9.00 -3.87 4.22
C ASP A 72 9.71 -2.62 3.68
N LYS A 73 10.85 -2.31 4.26
CA LYS A 73 11.72 -1.24 3.75
C LYS A 73 12.26 -1.59 2.37
N PRO A 74 12.72 -0.59 1.58
CA PRO A 74 13.25 -0.83 0.24
C PRO A 74 14.33 -1.91 0.17
N GLU A 75 15.20 -1.99 1.18
CA GLU A 75 16.27 -3.01 1.24
C GLU A 75 15.69 -4.42 1.41
N GLY A 76 14.64 -4.58 2.23
CA GLY A 76 13.93 -5.86 2.39
C GLY A 76 13.23 -6.28 1.11
N LEU A 77 12.50 -5.36 0.48
CA LEU A 77 11.89 -5.58 -0.83
C LEU A 77 12.93 -6.01 -1.86
N LYS A 78 14.07 -5.29 -1.94
CA LYS A 78 15.14 -5.61 -2.88
C LYS A 78 15.63 -7.04 -2.69
N ARG A 79 15.86 -7.48 -1.46
CA ARG A 79 16.27 -8.85 -1.16
C ARG A 79 15.25 -9.89 -1.64
N LEU A 80 13.95 -9.62 -1.50
CA LEU A 80 12.88 -10.52 -1.96
C LEU A 80 12.86 -10.67 -3.48
N ILE A 81 13.01 -9.56 -4.21
CA ILE A 81 12.97 -9.56 -5.68
C ILE A 81 14.30 -9.98 -6.33
N ASP A 82 15.39 -9.98 -5.59
CA ASP A 82 16.68 -10.52 -6.04
C ASP A 82 16.75 -12.05 -5.91
N ASP A 83 15.94 -12.63 -5.02
CA ASP A 83 15.99 -14.05 -4.69
C ASP A 83 15.05 -14.92 -5.55
N THR A 84 13.90 -14.38 -5.94
CA THR A 84 12.85 -15.13 -6.64
C THR A 84 12.26 -14.31 -7.78
N ASP A 85 11.97 -14.95 -8.90
CA ASP A 85 11.28 -14.34 -10.04
C ASP A 85 9.78 -14.22 -9.73
N TRP A 86 9.36 -13.05 -9.30
CA TRP A 86 7.97 -12.72 -9.01
C TRP A 86 7.27 -12.12 -10.23
N ASP A 87 6.06 -12.59 -10.54
CA ASP A 87 5.27 -12.06 -11.66
C ASP A 87 4.71 -10.67 -11.40
N PHE A 88 4.51 -10.29 -10.13
CA PHE A 88 4.04 -8.96 -9.70
C PHE A 88 4.33 -8.73 -8.23
N VAL A 89 4.39 -7.46 -7.83
CA VAL A 89 4.54 -7.08 -6.42
C VAL A 89 3.55 -5.99 -6.05
N GLN A 90 2.92 -6.14 -4.89
CA GLN A 90 2.00 -5.16 -4.33
C GLN A 90 2.67 -4.37 -3.21
N ILE A 91 2.75 -3.05 -3.39
CA ILE A 91 3.35 -2.12 -2.43
C ILE A 91 2.40 -0.99 -2.06
N GLN A 92 2.58 -0.44 -0.86
CA GLN A 92 1.96 0.83 -0.47
C GLN A 92 2.62 1.96 -1.24
N LEU A 93 1.82 2.73 -1.99
CA LEU A 93 2.33 3.78 -2.85
C LEU A 93 1.31 4.91 -3.00
N ASN A 94 1.71 6.11 -2.61
CA ASN A 94 0.98 7.36 -2.84
C ASN A 94 1.97 8.53 -2.82
N TYR A 95 1.53 9.72 -3.21
CA TYR A 95 2.42 10.87 -3.36
C TYR A 95 3.04 11.36 -2.03
N LEU A 96 2.42 11.11 -0.88
CA LEU A 96 2.97 11.47 0.42
C LEU A 96 4.02 10.46 0.88
N ASP A 97 3.70 9.15 0.82
CA ASP A 97 4.59 8.06 1.20
C ASP A 97 5.77 7.91 0.23
N TRP A 98 5.69 8.53 -0.96
CA TRP A 98 6.78 8.62 -1.93
C TRP A 98 8.10 9.06 -1.30
N THR A 99 8.02 9.98 -0.34
CA THR A 99 9.17 10.49 0.42
C THR A 99 9.12 10.16 1.90
N GLU A 100 7.93 10.00 2.51
CA GLU A 100 7.81 9.71 3.95
C GLU A 100 8.26 8.29 4.32
N LEU A 101 7.91 7.31 3.48
CA LEU A 101 8.24 5.90 3.67
C LEU A 101 9.29 5.41 2.68
N ASP A 102 9.92 6.34 1.94
CA ASP A 102 10.85 6.01 0.85
C ASP A 102 10.26 5.04 -0.18
N ALA A 103 8.93 5.15 -0.42
CA ALA A 103 8.24 4.32 -1.39
C ALA A 103 8.77 4.52 -2.82
N LYS A 104 9.44 5.67 -3.08
CA LYS A 104 10.16 5.93 -4.34
C LYS A 104 11.24 4.89 -4.60
N THR A 105 12.08 4.61 -3.63
CA THR A 105 13.17 3.63 -3.76
C THR A 105 12.62 2.22 -3.93
N ALA A 106 11.59 1.85 -3.15
CA ALA A 106 10.90 0.57 -3.31
C ALA A 106 10.31 0.39 -4.73
N TYR A 107 9.59 1.41 -5.21
CA TYR A 107 9.03 1.42 -6.56
C TYR A 107 10.13 1.32 -7.64
N GLN A 108 11.23 2.07 -7.49
CA GLN A 108 12.32 2.06 -8.47
C GLN A 108 12.98 0.69 -8.59
N HIS A 109 13.16 -0.03 -7.48
CA HIS A 109 13.67 -1.42 -7.52
C HIS A 109 12.79 -2.35 -8.37
N LEU A 110 11.47 -2.16 -8.33
CA LEU A 110 10.53 -2.95 -9.14
C LEU A 110 10.60 -2.57 -10.63
N VAL A 111 10.65 -1.28 -10.93
CA VAL A 111 10.76 -0.77 -12.30
C VAL A 111 12.07 -1.20 -12.96
N ASP A 112 13.19 -1.11 -12.24
CA ASP A 112 14.51 -1.52 -12.75
C ASP A 112 14.58 -3.01 -13.12
N LYS A 113 13.70 -3.82 -12.52
CA LYS A 113 13.56 -5.27 -12.82
C LYS A 113 12.37 -5.60 -13.74
N ASP A 114 11.68 -4.59 -14.24
CA ASP A 114 10.46 -4.76 -15.06
C ASP A 114 9.36 -5.58 -14.36
N ILE A 115 9.29 -5.51 -13.03
CA ILE A 115 8.28 -6.19 -12.23
C ILE A 115 7.00 -5.35 -12.17
N PRO A 116 5.84 -5.87 -12.62
CA PRO A 116 4.56 -5.19 -12.54
C PRO A 116 4.18 -4.80 -11.11
N VAL A 117 3.76 -3.53 -10.93
CA VAL A 117 3.40 -2.96 -9.65
C VAL A 117 1.89 -2.95 -9.47
N VAL A 118 1.42 -3.53 -8.37
CA VAL A 118 0.07 -3.36 -7.82
C VAL A 118 0.15 -2.38 -6.67
N VAL A 119 -0.67 -1.34 -6.70
CA VAL A 119 -0.65 -0.29 -5.68
C VAL A 119 -1.72 -0.53 -4.62
N MET A 120 -1.32 -0.62 -3.36
CA MET A 120 -2.22 -0.53 -2.21
C MET A 120 -2.07 0.83 -1.51
N GLU A 121 -3.11 1.25 -0.81
CA GLU A 121 -3.20 2.54 -0.11
C GLU A 121 -2.89 3.78 -0.98
N PRO A 122 -3.43 3.87 -2.20
CA PRO A 122 -3.18 5.00 -3.09
C PRO A 122 -3.67 6.32 -2.52
N ILE A 123 -4.63 6.28 -1.59
CA ILE A 123 -5.17 7.43 -0.86
C ILE A 123 -4.91 7.36 0.66
N ARG A 124 -3.94 6.54 1.09
CA ARG A 124 -3.46 6.41 2.48
C ARG A 124 -4.61 6.24 3.48
N GLY A 125 -5.37 5.15 3.33
CA GLY A 125 -6.53 4.87 4.19
C GLY A 125 -7.62 5.96 4.14
N GLY A 126 -7.70 6.74 3.05
CA GLY A 126 -8.63 7.86 2.90
C GLY A 126 -8.09 9.21 3.37
N GLY A 127 -6.89 9.28 3.97
CA GLY A 127 -6.29 10.54 4.43
C GLY A 127 -6.13 11.54 3.29
N LEU A 128 -5.60 11.09 2.16
CA LEU A 128 -5.37 11.97 1.00
C LEU A 128 -6.66 12.42 0.28
N ALA A 129 -7.82 11.90 0.67
CA ALA A 129 -9.12 12.41 0.22
C ALA A 129 -9.59 13.62 1.04
N ASN A 130 -9.07 13.80 2.27
CA ASN A 130 -9.52 14.78 3.25
C ASN A 130 -8.34 15.63 3.75
N LEU A 131 -7.75 16.41 2.87
CA LEU A 131 -6.60 17.25 3.20
C LEU A 131 -6.99 18.44 4.08
N ALA A 132 -6.11 18.83 5.00
CA ALA A 132 -6.22 20.10 5.73
C ALA A 132 -6.29 21.29 4.76
N ASP A 133 -6.86 22.42 5.21
CA ASP A 133 -7.24 23.56 4.37
C ASP A 133 -6.13 24.08 3.43
N GLY A 134 -4.93 24.33 3.94
CA GLY A 134 -3.84 24.87 3.14
C GLY A 134 -3.44 23.96 1.96
N PRO A 135 -3.04 22.70 2.22
CA PRO A 135 -2.77 21.71 1.18
C PRO A 135 -3.96 21.48 0.24
N ARG A 136 -5.19 21.45 0.75
CA ARG A 136 -6.41 21.28 -0.04
C ARG A 136 -6.59 22.42 -1.06
N GLN A 137 -6.45 23.67 -0.62
CA GLN A 137 -6.58 24.84 -1.51
C GLN A 137 -5.51 24.85 -2.61
N LEU A 138 -4.27 24.43 -2.31
CA LEU A 138 -3.24 24.28 -3.34
C LEU A 138 -3.63 23.27 -4.40
N LEU A 139 -4.20 22.14 -3.99
CA LEU A 139 -4.65 21.09 -4.91
C LEU A 139 -5.82 21.59 -5.75
N GLU A 140 -6.83 22.23 -5.16
CA GLU A 140 -8.02 22.76 -5.84
C GLU A 140 -7.68 23.82 -6.88
N ARG A 141 -6.68 24.68 -6.64
CA ARG A 141 -6.21 25.68 -7.60
C ARG A 141 -5.71 25.06 -8.90
N ARG A 142 -5.06 23.91 -8.84
CA ARG A 142 -4.52 23.22 -10.02
C ARG A 142 -5.54 22.28 -10.66
N PHE A 143 -6.34 21.61 -9.82
CA PHE A 143 -7.25 20.55 -10.23
C PHE A 143 -8.72 20.94 -9.98
N ALA A 144 -9.11 22.12 -10.44
CA ALA A 144 -10.46 22.61 -10.25
C ALA A 144 -11.52 21.59 -10.69
N GLY A 145 -12.49 21.32 -9.83
CA GLY A 145 -13.57 20.34 -10.08
C GLY A 145 -13.15 18.86 -9.99
N LYS A 146 -11.93 18.56 -9.51
CA LYS A 146 -11.49 17.20 -9.19
C LYS A 146 -11.37 17.03 -7.71
N SER A 147 -11.76 15.87 -7.18
CA SER A 147 -11.53 15.54 -5.78
C SER A 147 -10.06 15.26 -5.50
N ALA A 148 -9.65 15.38 -4.24
CA ALA A 148 -8.32 15.03 -3.82
C ALA A 148 -8.04 13.52 -4.01
N ALA A 149 -9.05 12.67 -3.81
CA ALA A 149 -8.97 11.24 -4.09
C ALA A 149 -8.67 10.95 -5.57
N SER A 150 -9.41 11.59 -6.49
CA SER A 150 -9.18 11.46 -7.94
C SER A 150 -7.75 11.87 -8.34
N VAL A 151 -7.21 12.94 -7.76
CA VAL A 151 -5.83 13.38 -8.03
C VAL A 151 -4.82 12.36 -7.50
N ALA A 152 -5.02 11.82 -6.30
CA ALA A 152 -4.14 10.81 -5.72
C ALA A 152 -4.13 9.50 -6.54
N LEU A 153 -5.29 9.03 -6.97
CA LEU A 153 -5.44 7.86 -7.83
C LEU A 153 -4.76 8.08 -9.20
N ARG A 154 -4.94 9.25 -9.79
CA ARG A 154 -4.28 9.61 -11.07
C ARG A 154 -2.77 9.69 -10.90
N TRP A 155 -2.28 10.19 -9.78
CA TRP A 155 -0.86 10.29 -9.52
C TRP A 155 -0.20 8.90 -9.57
N VAL A 156 -0.72 7.92 -8.83
CA VAL A 156 -0.17 6.55 -8.84
C VAL A 156 -0.36 5.88 -10.20
N GLY A 157 -1.52 6.05 -10.84
CA GLY A 157 -1.79 5.50 -12.18
C GLY A 157 -0.92 6.11 -13.28
N SER A 158 -0.33 7.29 -13.05
CA SER A 158 0.59 7.95 -13.98
C SER A 158 2.05 7.44 -13.88
N LEU A 159 2.33 6.56 -12.93
CA LEU A 159 3.67 6.00 -12.76
C LEU A 159 3.90 4.81 -13.71
N PRO A 160 5.00 4.78 -14.47
CA PRO A 160 5.37 3.63 -15.30
C PRO A 160 5.41 2.33 -14.49
N GLY A 161 5.03 1.20 -15.10
CA GLY A 161 5.04 -0.10 -14.40
C GLY A 161 3.88 -0.38 -13.45
N VAL A 162 3.10 0.63 -13.04
CA VAL A 162 1.85 0.43 -12.31
C VAL A 162 0.81 -0.18 -13.23
N LYS A 163 0.28 -1.35 -12.86
CA LYS A 163 -0.72 -2.09 -13.66
C LYS A 163 -2.08 -2.11 -13.00
N VAL A 164 -2.12 -2.09 -11.67
CA VAL A 164 -3.36 -2.13 -10.89
C VAL A 164 -3.28 -1.14 -9.74
N VAL A 165 -4.35 -0.38 -9.54
CA VAL A 165 -4.53 0.51 -8.39
C VAL A 165 -5.71 0.01 -7.59
N LEU A 166 -5.47 -0.42 -6.36
CA LEU A 166 -6.53 -0.91 -5.46
C LEU A 166 -7.21 0.28 -4.79
N SER A 167 -8.51 0.23 -4.65
CA SER A 167 -9.29 1.24 -3.92
C SER A 167 -10.30 0.57 -3.00
N GLY A 168 -10.29 0.95 -1.72
CA GLY A 168 -11.32 0.60 -0.75
C GLY A 168 -12.47 1.59 -0.86
N MET A 169 -13.62 1.16 -1.37
CA MET A 169 -14.83 1.96 -1.55
C MET A 169 -15.95 1.43 -0.66
N THR A 170 -16.59 2.31 0.09
CA THR A 170 -17.72 1.98 0.96
C THR A 170 -19.01 2.64 0.50
N GLU A 171 -18.92 3.66 -0.36
CA GLU A 171 -20.04 4.42 -0.90
C GLU A 171 -20.08 4.36 -2.42
N SER A 172 -21.29 4.37 -3.01
CA SER A 172 -21.47 4.27 -4.46
C SER A 172 -20.81 5.42 -5.22
N TYR A 173 -20.86 6.63 -4.68
CA TYR A 173 -20.23 7.79 -5.33
C TYR A 173 -18.70 7.65 -5.47
N GLN A 174 -18.04 6.96 -4.53
CA GLN A 174 -16.59 6.70 -4.62
C GLN A 174 -16.27 5.79 -5.82
N MET A 175 -17.12 4.79 -6.06
CA MET A 175 -16.96 3.92 -7.22
C MET A 175 -17.19 4.70 -8.54
N GLU A 176 -18.24 5.52 -8.61
CA GLU A 176 -18.53 6.34 -9.78
C GLU A 176 -17.39 7.31 -10.10
N GLU A 177 -16.86 7.97 -9.09
CA GLU A 177 -15.74 8.90 -9.23
C GLU A 177 -14.45 8.18 -9.65
N ASN A 178 -14.16 7.01 -9.08
CA ASN A 178 -13.01 6.20 -9.45
C ASN A 178 -13.13 5.70 -10.90
N LEU A 179 -14.30 5.26 -11.32
CA LEU A 179 -14.56 4.90 -12.72
C LEU A 179 -14.34 6.10 -13.65
N ALA A 180 -14.87 7.27 -13.31
CA ALA A 180 -14.66 8.49 -14.08
C ALA A 180 -13.19 8.95 -14.12
N THR A 181 -12.41 8.61 -13.10
CA THR A 181 -10.98 8.89 -13.02
C THR A 181 -10.16 8.00 -13.98
N PHE A 182 -10.55 6.74 -14.14
CA PHE A 182 -9.83 5.75 -14.95
C PHE A 182 -10.42 5.51 -16.35
N SER A 183 -11.60 6.07 -16.69
CA SER A 183 -12.26 5.81 -17.97
C SER A 183 -12.82 7.10 -18.62
N PRO A 184 -12.10 7.70 -19.58
CA PRO A 184 -10.74 7.35 -20.03
C PRO A 184 -9.67 7.84 -19.04
N PHE A 185 -8.62 7.05 -18.86
CA PHE A 185 -7.51 7.47 -18.02
C PHE A 185 -6.65 8.53 -18.72
N VAL A 186 -6.43 9.65 -18.03
CA VAL A 186 -5.55 10.73 -18.49
C VAL A 186 -4.42 10.91 -17.48
N PRO A 187 -3.17 10.55 -17.82
CA PRO A 187 -2.03 10.71 -16.94
C PRO A 187 -1.81 12.16 -16.50
N LEU A 188 -1.20 12.34 -15.33
CA LEU A 188 -0.76 13.67 -14.88
C LEU A 188 0.42 14.15 -15.73
N THR A 189 0.37 15.41 -16.13
CA THR A 189 1.49 16.11 -16.76
C THR A 189 2.60 16.40 -15.74
N GLU A 190 3.80 16.77 -16.20
CA GLU A 190 4.88 17.17 -15.28
C GLU A 190 4.51 18.41 -14.44
N ALA A 191 3.73 19.34 -15.00
CA ALA A 191 3.19 20.48 -14.25
C ALA A 191 2.20 20.05 -13.16
N ASP A 192 1.39 19.02 -13.41
CA ASP A 192 0.48 18.43 -12.42
C ASP A 192 1.27 17.73 -11.30
N LYS A 193 2.28 16.96 -11.64
CA LYS A 193 3.16 16.30 -10.68
C LYS A 193 3.88 17.30 -9.78
N LEU A 194 4.35 18.42 -10.35
CA LEU A 194 4.95 19.51 -9.58
C LEU A 194 3.93 20.16 -8.62
N ALA A 195 2.69 20.36 -9.06
CA ALA A 195 1.64 20.88 -8.19
C ALA A 195 1.35 19.93 -7.02
N VAL A 196 1.30 18.62 -7.26
CA VAL A 196 1.18 17.60 -6.19
C VAL A 196 2.39 17.64 -5.25
N ALA A 197 3.62 17.82 -5.76
CA ALA A 197 4.81 17.97 -4.92
C ALA A 197 4.73 19.20 -4.00
N ASN A 198 4.13 20.31 -4.46
CA ASN A 198 3.88 21.47 -3.62
C ASN A 198 2.84 21.18 -2.52
N VAL A 199 1.82 20.37 -2.80
CA VAL A 199 0.87 19.89 -1.78
C VAL A 199 1.59 19.04 -0.73
N VAL A 200 2.49 18.14 -1.13
CA VAL A 200 3.32 17.37 -0.19
C VAL A 200 4.17 18.28 0.69
N THR A 201 4.81 19.30 0.11
CA THR A 201 5.60 20.28 0.85
C THR A 201 4.74 21.01 1.89
N ALA A 202 3.52 21.42 1.51
CA ALA A 202 2.59 22.07 2.43
C ALA A 202 2.12 21.12 3.54
N LEU A 203 1.83 19.85 3.25
CA LEU A 203 1.51 18.83 4.26
C LEU A 203 2.64 18.65 5.27
N LYS A 204 3.89 18.61 4.81
CA LYS A 204 5.09 18.47 5.66
C LYS A 204 5.40 19.70 6.50
N SER A 205 4.92 20.88 6.10
CA SER A 205 5.08 22.12 6.87
C SER A 205 4.05 22.29 7.99
N LEU A 206 3.04 21.42 8.07
CA LEU A 206 2.08 21.43 9.16
C LEU A 206 2.76 21.08 10.50
N PRO A 207 2.18 21.51 11.66
CA PRO A 207 2.79 21.28 12.97
C PRO A 207 2.63 19.84 13.44
N VAL A 208 3.19 18.91 12.67
CA VAL A 208 3.20 17.47 12.98
C VAL A 208 4.35 17.13 13.95
N ILE A 209 4.17 16.07 14.72
CA ILE A 209 5.19 15.58 15.64
C ILE A 209 6.09 14.59 14.88
N PRO A 210 7.41 14.86 14.76
CA PRO A 210 8.33 14.01 13.98
C PRO A 210 8.69 12.73 14.76
N CYS A 211 7.71 11.84 14.96
CA CYS A 211 7.89 10.57 15.64
C CYS A 211 8.32 9.47 14.66
N THR A 212 9.48 8.85 14.92
CA THR A 212 10.03 7.73 14.11
C THR A 212 9.52 6.36 14.55
N ALA A 213 8.61 6.29 15.53
CA ALA A 213 8.11 5.05 16.13
C ALA A 213 9.25 4.13 16.67
N CYS A 214 10.35 4.71 17.13
CA CYS A 214 11.49 3.96 17.68
C CYS A 214 11.18 3.22 18.99
N ASN A 215 10.01 3.47 19.59
CA ASN A 215 9.51 2.83 20.80
C ASN A 215 10.33 3.06 22.08
N TYR A 216 11.28 4.00 22.11
CA TYR A 216 11.99 4.37 23.33
C TYR A 216 11.06 4.83 24.47
N CYS A 217 9.87 5.32 24.14
CA CYS A 217 8.86 5.76 25.10
C CYS A 217 7.91 4.64 25.60
N ASN A 218 8.12 3.38 25.22
CA ASN A 218 7.30 2.24 25.67
C ASN A 218 7.45 1.90 27.16
N VAL A 219 8.28 2.64 27.88
CA VAL A 219 8.44 2.56 29.35
C VAL A 219 7.41 3.44 30.11
N CYS A 220 6.34 3.85 29.46
CA CYS A 220 5.30 4.70 30.08
C CYS A 220 4.66 3.96 31.27
N PRO A 221 4.68 4.53 32.49
CA PRO A 221 4.12 3.89 33.68
C PRO A 221 2.60 3.71 33.64
N ASN A 222 1.92 4.40 32.72
CA ASN A 222 0.47 4.30 32.48
C ASN A 222 0.12 3.47 31.24
N ASP A 223 1.07 2.68 30.73
CA ASP A 223 0.91 1.81 29.55
C ASP A 223 0.38 2.54 28.27
N ILE A 224 0.74 3.82 28.12
CA ILE A 224 0.33 4.63 26.98
C ILE A 224 1.25 4.39 25.81
N SER A 225 0.69 3.97 24.67
CA SER A 225 1.43 3.86 23.40
C SER A 225 1.63 5.26 22.79
N ILE A 226 2.66 5.98 23.25
CA ILE A 226 2.96 7.36 22.84
C ILE A 226 3.13 7.49 21.32
N PRO A 227 3.84 6.58 20.60
CA PRO A 227 3.97 6.66 19.15
C PRO A 227 2.60 6.60 18.43
N ARG A 228 1.66 5.79 18.96
CA ARG A 228 0.31 5.68 18.39
C ARG A 228 -0.50 6.97 18.58
N ILE A 229 -0.33 7.64 19.71
CA ILE A 229 -0.99 8.94 19.96
C ILE A 229 -0.43 10.00 19.01
N PHE A 230 0.89 10.06 18.83
CA PHE A 230 1.52 10.99 17.90
C PHE A 230 1.09 10.74 16.45
N ALA A 231 0.99 9.47 16.04
CA ALA A 231 0.49 9.14 14.71
C ALA A 231 -0.96 9.62 14.49
N ARG A 232 -1.84 9.48 15.49
CA ARG A 232 -3.22 9.99 15.43
C ARG A 232 -3.30 11.51 15.40
N TYR A 233 -2.51 12.17 16.24
CA TYR A 233 -2.40 13.62 16.21
C TYR A 233 -1.93 14.12 14.83
N ASN A 234 -0.93 13.51 14.26
CA ASN A 234 -0.43 13.86 12.94
C ASN A 234 -1.48 13.63 11.85
N ASN A 235 -2.24 12.53 11.91
CA ASN A 235 -3.34 12.27 10.99
C ASN A 235 -4.43 13.35 11.12
N TYR A 236 -4.78 13.74 12.34
CA TYR A 236 -5.71 14.84 12.58
C TYR A 236 -5.22 16.15 11.95
N VAL A 237 -3.97 16.53 12.20
CA VAL A 237 -3.38 17.77 11.68
C VAL A 237 -3.30 17.78 10.15
N MET A 238 -2.94 16.64 9.54
CA MET A 238 -2.73 16.55 8.09
C MET A 238 -4.01 16.36 7.29
N PHE A 239 -5.00 15.65 7.87
CA PHE A 239 -6.14 15.11 7.12
C PHE A 239 -7.51 15.55 7.66
N ASP A 240 -7.53 16.50 8.62
CA ASP A 240 -8.77 17.03 9.21
C ASP A 240 -9.75 15.90 9.65
N ARG A 241 -9.23 14.95 10.43
CA ARG A 241 -9.99 13.78 10.94
C ARG A 241 -10.10 13.80 12.45
N PRO A 242 -10.96 14.67 13.04
CA PRO A 242 -11.09 14.77 14.49
C PRO A 242 -11.60 13.48 15.14
N GLU A 243 -12.40 12.68 14.43
CA GLU A 243 -12.89 11.39 14.90
C GLU A 243 -11.78 10.38 15.20
N GLU A 244 -10.69 10.40 14.45
CA GLU A 244 -9.54 9.51 14.70
C GLU A 244 -8.80 9.86 15.99
N LEU A 245 -8.90 11.11 16.44
CA LEU A 245 -8.29 11.56 17.68
C LEU A 245 -9.15 11.22 18.89
N ILE A 246 -10.49 11.33 18.78
CA ILE A 246 -11.45 11.25 19.88
C ILE A 246 -11.96 9.83 20.13
N ALA A 247 -12.38 9.11 19.09
CA ALA A 247 -13.05 7.82 19.19
C ALA A 247 -12.35 6.73 20.06
N PRO A 248 -11.02 6.70 20.20
CA PRO A 248 -10.36 5.72 21.06
C PRO A 248 -10.50 5.98 22.56
N TYR A 249 -10.91 7.18 22.96
CA TYR A 249 -11.05 7.58 24.36
C TYR A 249 -12.51 7.55 24.85
N GLU A 250 -13.45 7.25 23.95
CA GLU A 250 -14.88 7.14 24.24
C GLU A 250 -15.31 5.69 24.60
N ARG A 251 -14.36 4.76 24.78
CA ARG A 251 -14.63 3.35 25.14
C ARG A 251 -14.23 3.04 26.56
#